data_6691c3b4e6546886a57fa0a917c12b67
#
_entry.id   6691c3b4e6546886a57fa0a917c12b67
#
_cell.length_a   1.000
_cell.length_b   1.000
_cell.length_c   1.000
_cell.angle_alpha   90.00
_cell.angle_beta   90.00
_cell.angle_gamma   90.00
#
_symmetry.space_group_name_H-M   'P 1'
#
loop_
_entity.id
_entity.type
_entity.pdbx_description
1 polymer ?
#
loop_
_entity_poly.entity_id
_entity_poly.type
_entity_poly.pdbx_seq_one_letter_code
_entity_poly.pdbx_strand_id
1 'polypeptide(L)'
;FKQCHKTYRKNCGNQMALFVVTSEPEQKIIEKYFGYDKEEVIVTGFSRWDVLEDRSDPAHKEILLMPTWRNWLEDISEEAFRKSEYYQRYETLLQDERLRTILERENITLNFYIHAKFRERLGNFYTEDRHIRLIPFGTVPLNQLLMSCHMLITDYSSVSWEVYYQGKPVVF
;
A
#
# COMPACT_ATOMS: atom_id res chain seq x y z
N PHE A 1 10.35 -3.69 -17.16
CA PHE A 1 10.94 -5.00 -17.46
C PHE A 1 12.23 -4.89 -18.31
N LYS A 2 12.20 -4.29 -19.52
CA LYS A 2 13.36 -4.18 -20.41
C LYS A 2 14.59 -3.51 -19.76
N GLN A 3 14.39 -2.49 -18.95
CA GLN A 3 15.49 -1.78 -18.27
C GLN A 3 16.08 -2.63 -17.14
N CYS A 4 15.25 -3.25 -16.29
CA CYS A 4 15.70 -4.16 -15.23
C CYS A 4 16.48 -5.36 -15.81
N HIS A 5 15.97 -5.95 -16.90
CA HIS A 5 16.63 -7.04 -17.58
C HIS A 5 18.06 -6.67 -18.04
N LYS A 6 18.25 -5.48 -18.64
CA LYS A 6 19.58 -5.04 -19.08
C LYS A 6 20.55 -4.80 -17.91
N THR A 7 20.01 -4.40 -16.75
CA THR A 7 20.83 -4.01 -15.59
C THR A 7 21.26 -5.21 -14.75
N TYR A 8 20.37 -6.20 -14.57
CA TYR A 8 20.53 -7.27 -13.57
C TYR A 8 20.68 -8.67 -14.16
N ARG A 9 20.74 -8.83 -15.47
CA ARG A 9 20.95 -10.15 -16.09
C ARG A 9 22.34 -10.72 -15.77
N LYS A 10 22.48 -12.02 -15.84
CA LYS A 10 23.77 -12.71 -15.73
C LYS A 10 24.77 -12.17 -16.77
N ASN A 11 26.01 -12.07 -16.41
CA ASN A 11 27.11 -11.51 -17.21
C ASN A 11 27.00 -10.00 -17.52
N CYS A 12 26.27 -9.23 -16.70
CA CYS A 12 26.29 -7.77 -16.75
C CYS A 12 27.07 -7.19 -15.55
N GLY A 13 27.32 -5.86 -15.58
CA GLY A 13 28.08 -5.18 -14.53
C GLY A 13 27.45 -5.24 -13.13
N ASN A 14 26.14 -5.50 -13.04
CA ASN A 14 25.42 -5.63 -11.78
C ASN A 14 24.89 -7.08 -11.57
N GLN A 15 25.63 -8.06 -12.07
CA GLN A 15 25.28 -9.46 -11.80
C GLN A 15 25.30 -9.74 -10.30
N MET A 16 24.28 -10.44 -9.83
CA MET A 16 24.18 -10.90 -8.45
C MET A 16 24.81 -12.28 -8.30
N ALA A 17 25.52 -12.52 -7.20
CA ALA A 17 26.00 -13.86 -6.85
C ALA A 17 24.82 -14.80 -6.51
N LEU A 18 23.73 -14.24 -5.98
CA LEU A 18 22.53 -14.95 -5.61
C LEU A 18 21.32 -14.06 -5.87
N PHE A 19 20.32 -14.59 -6.56
CA PHE A 19 19.08 -13.89 -6.86
C PHE A 19 17.98 -14.43 -5.92
N VAL A 20 17.45 -13.58 -5.05
CA VAL A 20 16.38 -13.94 -4.13
C VAL A 20 15.04 -13.56 -4.74
N VAL A 21 14.11 -14.50 -4.78
CA VAL A 21 12.77 -14.32 -5.36
C VAL A 21 11.68 -14.78 -4.40
N THR A 22 10.46 -14.35 -4.65
CA THR A 22 9.35 -14.55 -3.74
C THR A 22 8.57 -15.84 -4.01
N SER A 23 8.71 -16.41 -5.22
CA SER A 23 7.92 -17.56 -5.63
C SER A 23 8.61 -18.36 -6.74
N GLU A 24 8.22 -19.62 -6.90
CA GLU A 24 8.68 -20.46 -8.02
C GLU A 24 8.36 -19.88 -9.41
N PRO A 25 7.18 -19.28 -9.67
CA PRO A 25 6.95 -18.59 -10.95
C PRO A 25 7.96 -17.48 -11.20
N GLU A 26 8.33 -16.71 -10.18
CA GLU A 26 9.34 -15.65 -10.32
C GLU A 26 10.73 -16.24 -10.57
N GLN A 27 11.09 -17.34 -9.89
CA GLN A 27 12.32 -18.09 -10.17
C GLN A 27 12.44 -18.44 -11.65
N LYS A 28 11.39 -19.01 -12.24
CA LYS A 28 11.34 -19.37 -13.68
C LYS A 28 11.48 -18.14 -14.59
N ILE A 29 11.00 -16.98 -14.18
CA ILE A 29 11.17 -15.73 -14.92
C ILE A 29 12.64 -15.31 -14.88
N ILE A 30 13.29 -15.37 -13.74
CA ILE A 30 14.70 -15.02 -13.60
C ILE A 30 15.61 -15.97 -14.39
N GLU A 31 15.39 -17.27 -14.27
CA GLU A 31 16.12 -18.27 -15.05
C GLU A 31 15.98 -17.99 -16.57
N LYS A 32 14.73 -17.86 -17.05
CA LYS A 32 14.44 -17.74 -18.49
C LYS A 32 14.89 -16.42 -19.10
N TYR A 33 14.68 -15.31 -18.40
CA TYR A 33 14.85 -13.98 -19.00
C TYR A 33 16.09 -13.25 -18.51
N PHE A 34 16.62 -13.60 -17.34
CA PHE A 34 17.81 -12.97 -16.78
C PHE A 34 19.06 -13.86 -16.93
N GLY A 35 18.87 -15.14 -17.27
CA GLY A 35 19.94 -16.07 -17.61
C GLY A 35 20.70 -16.64 -16.42
N TYR A 36 20.11 -16.61 -15.22
CA TYR A 36 20.68 -17.26 -14.04
C TYR A 36 20.39 -18.76 -14.04
N ASP A 37 21.31 -19.54 -13.51
CA ASP A 37 21.09 -20.97 -13.29
C ASP A 37 20.19 -21.16 -12.06
N LYS A 38 19.50 -22.31 -11.98
CA LYS A 38 18.55 -22.60 -10.92
C LYS A 38 19.15 -22.48 -9.52
N GLU A 39 20.39 -22.89 -9.38
CA GLU A 39 21.15 -22.85 -8.11
C GLU A 39 21.53 -21.44 -7.68
N GLU A 40 21.48 -20.49 -8.61
CA GLU A 40 21.75 -19.07 -8.35
C GLU A 40 20.48 -18.30 -7.98
N VAL A 41 19.30 -18.95 -8.02
CA VAL A 41 17.99 -18.31 -7.73
C VAL A 41 17.31 -19.03 -6.56
N ILE A 42 17.19 -18.33 -5.44
CA ILE A 42 16.59 -18.90 -4.21
C ILE A 42 15.19 -18.33 -3.99
N VAL A 43 14.23 -19.21 -3.78
CA VAL A 43 12.86 -18.85 -3.39
C VAL A 43 12.78 -18.77 -1.88
N THR A 44 12.56 -17.57 -1.33
CA THR A 44 12.45 -17.32 0.11
C THR A 44 11.09 -16.76 0.54
N GLY A 45 10.28 -16.29 -0.39
CA GLY A 45 9.16 -15.41 -0.07
C GLY A 45 9.62 -13.99 0.23
N PHE A 46 8.71 -13.16 0.74
CA PHE A 46 9.04 -11.81 1.21
C PHE A 46 9.44 -11.83 2.67
N SER A 47 10.68 -11.49 3.00
CA SER A 47 11.15 -11.44 4.40
C SER A 47 10.33 -10.51 5.30
N ARG A 48 9.74 -9.44 4.72
CA ARG A 48 8.85 -8.54 5.46
C ARG A 48 7.51 -9.20 5.86
N TRP A 49 7.14 -10.33 5.25
CA TRP A 49 5.92 -11.07 5.60
C TRP A 49 6.09 -11.97 6.82
N ASP A 50 7.33 -12.29 7.20
CA ASP A 50 7.62 -13.13 8.37
C ASP A 50 7.14 -12.50 9.69
N VAL A 51 6.97 -11.16 9.70
CA VAL A 51 6.53 -10.41 10.87
C VAL A 51 5.07 -9.93 10.74
N LEU A 52 4.39 -10.26 9.63
CA LEU A 52 2.99 -9.91 9.46
C LEU A 52 2.09 -10.93 10.14
N GLU A 53 1.25 -10.44 11.03
CA GLU A 53 0.23 -11.22 11.73
C GLU A 53 -1.07 -10.42 11.82
N ASP A 54 -2.19 -11.08 11.89
CA ASP A 54 -3.47 -10.42 12.13
C ASP A 54 -3.54 -9.98 13.61
N ARG A 55 -3.54 -8.67 13.81
CA ARG A 55 -3.70 -8.00 15.11
C ARG A 55 -4.98 -7.18 15.18
N SER A 56 -5.94 -7.47 14.31
CA SER A 56 -7.22 -6.78 14.34
C SER A 56 -7.98 -7.09 15.63
N ASP A 57 -8.59 -6.06 16.22
CA ASP A 57 -9.39 -6.20 17.42
C ASP A 57 -10.85 -6.46 17.06
N PRO A 58 -11.43 -7.64 17.34
CA PRO A 58 -12.82 -7.94 17.04
C PRO A 58 -13.84 -6.97 17.68
N ALA A 59 -13.45 -6.34 18.80
CA ALA A 59 -14.30 -5.38 19.50
C ALA A 59 -14.26 -3.98 18.89
N HIS A 60 -13.24 -3.68 18.08
CA HIS A 60 -13.04 -2.37 17.46
C HIS A 60 -12.64 -2.51 16.00
N LYS A 61 -13.61 -2.40 15.10
CA LYS A 61 -13.38 -2.56 13.67
C LYS A 61 -12.66 -1.37 13.07
N GLU A 62 -11.57 -1.62 12.36
CA GLU A 62 -10.80 -0.60 11.64
C GLU A 62 -10.73 -0.89 10.14
N ILE A 63 -10.99 0.12 9.32
CA ILE A 63 -10.78 0.11 7.88
C ILE A 63 -9.58 1.01 7.57
N LEU A 64 -8.63 0.53 6.80
CA LEU A 64 -7.55 1.33 6.27
C LEU A 64 -7.88 1.78 4.85
N LEU A 65 -8.03 3.09 4.65
CA LEU A 65 -8.16 3.70 3.32
C LEU A 65 -6.79 4.28 2.94
N MET A 66 -6.14 3.64 1.97
CA MET A 66 -4.78 3.99 1.57
C MET A 66 -4.66 4.13 0.05
N PRO A 67 -4.96 5.32 -0.50
CA PRO A 67 -4.81 5.57 -1.93
C PRO A 67 -3.34 5.65 -2.35
N THR A 68 -3.04 5.16 -3.55
CA THR A 68 -1.71 5.29 -4.15
C THR A 68 -1.48 6.72 -4.63
N TRP A 69 -0.28 7.21 -4.44
CA TRP A 69 0.11 8.52 -4.98
C TRP A 69 0.10 8.55 -6.50
N ARG A 70 -0.02 9.75 -7.06
CA ARG A 70 0.00 10.02 -8.50
C ARG A 70 1.25 10.83 -8.83
N ASN A 71 2.14 10.27 -9.65
CA ASN A 71 3.41 10.93 -10.00
C ASN A 71 3.21 12.31 -10.65
N TRP A 72 2.14 12.50 -11.40
CA TRP A 72 1.81 13.79 -12.03
C TRP A 72 1.24 14.84 -11.06
N LEU A 73 1.01 14.48 -9.80
CA LEU A 73 0.57 15.39 -8.73
C LEU A 73 1.69 15.68 -7.71
N GLU A 74 2.92 15.15 -7.91
CA GLU A 74 3.98 15.25 -6.92
C GLU A 74 4.48 16.70 -6.77
N ASP A 75 4.82 17.36 -7.86
CA ASP A 75 5.48 18.68 -7.88
C ASP A 75 4.54 19.83 -8.30
N ILE A 76 3.25 19.71 -8.07
CA ILE A 76 2.27 20.75 -8.39
C ILE A 76 1.98 21.66 -7.20
N SER A 77 1.46 22.87 -7.47
CA SER A 77 1.02 23.78 -6.40
C SER A 77 -0.12 23.22 -5.56
N GLU A 78 -0.28 23.75 -4.34
CA GLU A 78 -1.40 23.40 -3.46
C GLU A 78 -2.76 23.65 -4.13
N GLU A 79 -2.88 24.77 -4.85
CA GLU A 79 -4.11 25.11 -5.57
C GLU A 79 -4.42 24.09 -6.67
N ALA A 80 -3.41 23.67 -7.46
CA ALA A 80 -3.56 22.66 -8.48
C ALA A 80 -3.89 21.29 -7.90
N PHE A 81 -3.29 20.93 -6.76
CA PHE A 81 -3.60 19.69 -6.05
C PHE A 81 -5.05 19.65 -5.59
N ARG A 82 -5.57 20.73 -4.97
CA ARG A 82 -6.98 20.81 -4.54
C ARG A 82 -7.98 20.79 -5.71
N LYS A 83 -7.56 21.20 -6.90
CA LYS A 83 -8.36 21.08 -8.12
C LYS A 83 -8.27 19.71 -8.79
N SER A 84 -7.36 18.86 -8.36
CA SER A 84 -7.20 17.53 -8.95
C SER A 84 -8.37 16.61 -8.62
N GLU A 85 -8.68 15.71 -9.55
CA GLU A 85 -9.70 14.68 -9.34
C GLU A 85 -9.34 13.79 -8.14
N TYR A 86 -8.06 13.49 -7.93
CA TYR A 86 -7.56 12.75 -6.78
C TYR A 86 -8.02 13.37 -5.46
N TYR A 87 -7.70 14.65 -5.24
CA TYR A 87 -8.10 15.35 -4.03
C TYR A 87 -9.61 15.40 -3.88
N GLN A 88 -10.33 15.84 -4.92
CA GLN A 88 -11.78 16.02 -4.86
C GLN A 88 -12.52 14.71 -4.57
N ARG A 89 -12.09 13.59 -5.13
CA ARG A 89 -12.70 12.27 -4.87
C ARG A 89 -12.55 11.84 -3.42
N TYR A 90 -11.35 11.92 -2.87
CA TYR A 90 -11.13 11.52 -1.48
C TYR A 90 -11.72 12.52 -0.49
N GLU A 91 -11.65 13.82 -0.75
CA GLU A 91 -12.32 14.82 0.09
C GLU A 91 -13.84 14.61 0.11
N THR A 92 -14.47 14.38 -1.05
CA THR A 92 -15.90 14.06 -1.14
C THR A 92 -16.23 12.77 -0.35
N LEU A 93 -15.40 11.74 -0.46
CA LEU A 93 -15.61 10.49 0.28
C LEU A 93 -15.55 10.72 1.79
N LEU A 94 -14.56 11.46 2.27
CA LEU A 94 -14.38 11.75 3.71
C LEU A 94 -15.52 12.61 4.29
N GLN A 95 -16.24 13.35 3.43
CA GLN A 95 -17.38 14.19 3.79
C GLN A 95 -18.76 13.52 3.51
N ASP A 96 -18.78 12.30 2.95
CA ASP A 96 -20.04 11.63 2.57
C ASP A 96 -20.84 11.22 3.81
N GLU A 97 -22.06 11.74 3.94
CA GLU A 97 -22.95 11.45 5.08
C GLU A 97 -23.36 9.97 5.18
N ARG A 98 -23.43 9.25 4.05
CA ARG A 98 -23.76 7.82 4.05
C ARG A 98 -22.60 7.02 4.61
N LEU A 99 -21.36 7.41 4.27
CA LEU A 99 -20.17 6.79 4.87
C LEU A 99 -20.17 7.01 6.39
N ARG A 100 -20.36 8.23 6.85
CA ARG A 100 -20.43 8.57 8.28
C ARG A 100 -21.50 7.77 9.01
N THR A 101 -22.71 7.69 8.45
CA THR A 101 -23.81 6.91 9.02
C THR A 101 -23.44 5.43 9.16
N ILE A 102 -22.76 4.85 8.19
CA ILE A 102 -22.32 3.45 8.25
C ILE A 102 -21.24 3.27 9.32
N LEU A 103 -20.23 4.15 9.34
CA LEU A 103 -19.15 4.07 10.32
C LEU A 103 -19.68 4.16 11.76
N GLU A 104 -20.61 5.07 12.01
CA GLU A 104 -21.24 5.24 13.32
C GLU A 104 -22.11 4.03 13.69
N ARG A 105 -22.99 3.60 12.79
CA ARG A 105 -23.90 2.47 13.03
C ARG A 105 -23.15 1.16 13.34
N GLU A 106 -22.08 0.89 12.61
CA GLU A 106 -21.31 -0.35 12.73
C GLU A 106 -20.14 -0.23 13.72
N ASN A 107 -19.96 0.95 14.34
CA ASN A 107 -18.85 1.29 15.23
C ASN A 107 -17.48 0.99 14.57
N ILE A 108 -17.29 1.50 13.37
CA ILE A 108 -16.08 1.32 12.56
C ILE A 108 -15.25 2.61 12.59
N THR A 109 -13.94 2.49 12.73
CA THR A 109 -13.00 3.59 12.50
C THR A 109 -12.39 3.47 11.10
N LEU A 110 -12.49 4.54 10.30
CA LEU A 110 -11.80 4.68 9.03
C LEU A 110 -10.47 5.42 9.24
N ASN A 111 -9.38 4.73 9.04
CA ASN A 111 -8.04 5.30 9.07
C ASN A 111 -7.64 5.71 7.65
N PHE A 112 -7.59 7.01 7.37
CA PHE A 112 -7.12 7.54 6.10
C PHE A 112 -5.63 7.81 6.17
N TYR A 113 -4.86 7.07 5.37
CA TYR A 113 -3.40 7.16 5.31
C TYR A 113 -2.94 7.39 3.88
N ILE A 114 -2.33 8.52 3.59
CA ILE A 114 -1.82 8.81 2.26
C ILE A 114 -0.35 8.38 2.11
N HIS A 115 0.02 8.08 0.88
CA HIS A 115 1.36 7.63 0.55
C HIS A 115 2.44 8.65 0.99
N ALA A 116 3.62 8.16 1.39
CA ALA A 116 4.75 8.97 1.86
C ALA A 116 5.12 10.16 0.96
N LYS A 117 4.97 10.00 -0.36
CA LYS A 117 5.17 11.06 -1.36
C LYS A 117 4.20 12.24 -1.22
N PHE A 118 3.04 11.99 -0.64
CA PHE A 118 2.00 13.00 -0.42
C PHE A 118 1.86 13.40 1.05
N ARG A 119 2.84 13.05 1.92
CA ARG A 119 2.77 13.33 3.35
C ARG A 119 2.42 14.79 3.68
N GLU A 120 2.96 15.74 2.92
CA GLU A 120 2.71 17.17 3.09
C GLU A 120 1.31 17.59 2.62
N ARG A 121 0.66 16.76 1.80
CA ARG A 121 -0.68 17.00 1.26
C ARG A 121 -1.81 16.57 2.21
N LEU A 122 -1.50 15.81 3.27
CA LEU A 122 -2.51 15.34 4.22
C LEU A 122 -3.28 16.50 4.85
N GLY A 123 -2.60 17.61 5.14
CA GLY A 123 -3.21 18.81 5.71
C GLY A 123 -4.23 19.51 4.80
N ASN A 124 -4.37 19.10 3.54
CA ASN A 124 -5.43 19.57 2.66
C ASN A 124 -6.78 18.89 2.92
N PHE A 125 -6.75 17.68 3.50
CA PHE A 125 -7.97 16.93 3.84
C PHE A 125 -8.47 17.31 5.22
N TYR A 126 -9.78 17.32 5.38
CA TYR A 126 -10.42 17.69 6.62
C TYR A 126 -11.61 16.77 6.94
N THR A 127 -11.80 16.48 8.21
CA THR A 127 -12.99 15.78 8.71
C THR A 127 -13.29 16.22 10.14
N GLU A 128 -14.56 16.34 10.48
CA GLU A 128 -15.06 16.52 11.86
C GLU A 128 -15.59 15.21 12.44
N ASP A 129 -15.61 14.13 11.63
CA ASP A 129 -16.17 12.86 12.07
C ASP A 129 -15.18 12.12 12.99
N ARG A 130 -15.64 11.78 14.20
CA ARG A 130 -14.86 11.04 15.19
C ARG A 130 -14.46 9.63 14.74
N HIS A 131 -15.17 9.07 13.77
CA HIS A 131 -14.93 7.75 13.21
C HIS A 131 -13.93 7.78 12.04
N ILE A 132 -13.49 8.96 11.59
CA ILE A 132 -12.51 9.12 10.53
C ILE A 132 -11.23 9.72 11.11
N ARG A 133 -10.12 9.02 10.99
CA ARG A 133 -8.81 9.48 11.44
C ARG A 133 -7.90 9.75 10.26
N LEU A 134 -7.40 10.96 10.15
CA LEU A 134 -6.34 11.30 9.21
C LEU A 134 -5.00 10.94 9.87
N ILE A 135 -4.30 9.95 9.34
CA ILE A 135 -3.05 9.44 9.94
C ILE A 135 -1.84 10.12 9.31
N PRO A 136 -1.10 10.98 10.04
CA PRO A 136 0.10 11.59 9.52
C PRO A 136 1.20 10.56 9.27
N PHE A 137 1.94 10.76 8.17
CA PHE A 137 3.06 9.87 7.83
C PHE A 137 4.10 9.83 8.97
N GLY A 138 4.49 8.62 9.37
CA GLY A 138 5.50 8.40 10.40
C GLY A 138 4.99 8.40 11.85
N THR A 139 3.71 8.71 12.10
CA THR A 139 3.13 8.62 13.45
C THR A 139 2.83 7.19 13.88
N VAL A 140 2.43 6.36 12.93
CA VAL A 140 2.21 4.92 13.12
C VAL A 140 2.99 4.17 12.03
N PRO A 141 3.77 3.14 12.36
CA PRO A 141 4.41 2.30 11.34
C PRO A 141 3.38 1.65 10.43
N LEU A 142 3.62 1.66 9.11
CA LEU A 142 2.67 1.14 8.13
C LEU A 142 2.29 -0.33 8.38
N ASN A 143 3.25 -1.17 8.74
CA ASN A 143 2.98 -2.57 9.06
C ASN A 143 2.00 -2.74 10.22
N GLN A 144 2.03 -1.85 11.23
CA GLN A 144 1.06 -1.87 12.32
C GLN A 144 -0.36 -1.54 11.81
N LEU A 145 -0.50 -0.53 10.94
CA LEU A 145 -1.79 -0.21 10.32
C LEU A 145 -2.33 -1.39 9.49
N LEU A 146 -1.46 -2.07 8.74
CA LEU A 146 -1.83 -3.24 7.95
C LEU A 146 -2.20 -4.46 8.83
N MET A 147 -1.55 -4.60 9.99
CA MET A 147 -1.85 -5.69 10.94
C MET A 147 -3.12 -5.41 11.75
N SER A 148 -3.41 -4.16 12.11
CA SER A 148 -4.59 -3.82 12.92
C SER A 148 -5.87 -3.67 12.11
N CYS A 149 -5.79 -3.32 10.82
CA CYS A 149 -7.01 -3.14 10.03
C CYS A 149 -7.75 -4.46 9.79
N HIS A 150 -9.08 -4.38 9.70
CA HIS A 150 -9.94 -5.50 9.31
C HIS A 150 -10.13 -5.58 7.79
N MET A 151 -9.95 -4.45 7.11
CA MET A 151 -10.11 -4.33 5.66
C MET A 151 -9.23 -3.20 5.14
N LEU A 152 -8.68 -3.39 3.95
CA LEU A 152 -7.99 -2.35 3.20
C LEU A 152 -8.86 -1.89 2.03
N ILE A 153 -9.03 -0.58 1.89
CA ILE A 153 -9.53 0.05 0.67
C ILE A 153 -8.35 0.77 0.01
N THR A 154 -8.03 0.37 -1.20
CA THR A 154 -6.91 0.95 -1.95
C THR A 154 -7.21 0.90 -3.45
N ASP A 155 -6.25 1.31 -4.26
CA ASP A 155 -6.31 1.17 -5.71
C ASP A 155 -5.25 0.14 -6.19
N TYR A 156 -4.22 0.53 -6.92
CA TYR A 156 -3.18 -0.38 -7.41
C TYR A 156 -1.93 -0.46 -6.50
N SER A 157 -2.06 -0.25 -5.21
CA SER A 157 -0.96 -0.32 -4.26
C SER A 157 -0.49 -1.75 -3.99
N SER A 158 0.82 -1.97 -3.95
CA SER A 158 1.40 -3.28 -3.61
C SER A 158 1.13 -3.74 -2.17
N VAL A 159 0.78 -2.81 -1.26
CA VAL A 159 0.42 -3.16 0.13
C VAL A 159 -0.85 -4.01 0.22
N SER A 160 -1.64 -4.08 -0.86
CA SER A 160 -2.78 -4.99 -0.97
C SER A 160 -2.37 -6.45 -0.73
N TRP A 161 -1.18 -6.83 -1.16
CA TRP A 161 -0.67 -8.19 -0.98
C TRP A 161 -0.34 -8.51 0.47
N GLU A 162 0.14 -7.53 1.25
CA GLU A 162 0.39 -7.71 2.68
C GLU A 162 -0.91 -7.96 3.47
N VAL A 163 -1.98 -7.25 3.11
CA VAL A 163 -3.30 -7.43 3.75
C VAL A 163 -3.95 -8.73 3.30
N TYR A 164 -3.87 -9.04 2.01
CA TYR A 164 -4.37 -10.30 1.46
C TYR A 164 -3.65 -11.52 2.05
N TYR A 165 -2.33 -11.43 2.26
CA TYR A 165 -1.53 -12.49 2.91
C TYR A 165 -2.03 -12.82 4.33
N GLN A 166 -2.53 -11.82 5.06
CA GLN A 166 -3.14 -12.00 6.39
C GLN A 166 -4.58 -12.54 6.32
N GLY A 167 -5.11 -12.89 5.16
CA GLY A 167 -6.47 -13.39 4.97
C GLY A 167 -7.57 -12.32 5.10
N LYS A 168 -7.21 -11.03 5.06
CA LYS A 168 -8.14 -9.92 5.23
C LYS A 168 -8.68 -9.40 3.89
N PRO A 169 -9.92 -8.87 3.87
CA PRO A 169 -10.50 -8.27 2.67
C PRO A 169 -9.71 -7.09 2.14
N VAL A 170 -9.58 -7.04 0.80
CA VAL A 170 -9.05 -5.89 0.07
C VAL A 170 -10.06 -5.45 -0.96
N VAL A 171 -10.38 -4.16 -1.01
CA VAL A 171 -11.30 -3.53 -1.96
C VAL A 171 -10.52 -2.54 -2.81
N PHE A 172 -10.77 -2.59 -4.15
CA PHE A 172 -10.14 -1.71 -5.13
C PHE A 172 -11.14 -0.74 -5.76
#